data_531527e5cca1ad9914d2ec7205836c54
#
_entry.id   531527e5cca1ad9914d2ec7205836c54
#
_cell.length_a   1.000
_cell.length_b   1.000
_cell.length_c   1.000
_cell.angle_alpha   90.00
_cell.angle_beta   90.00
_cell.angle_gamma   90.00
#
_symmetry.space_group_name_H-M   'P 1'
#
loop_
_entity.id
_entity.type
_entity.pdbx_description
1 polymer ?
#
loop_
_entity_poly.entity_id
_entity_poly.type
_entity_poly.pdbx_seq_one_letter_code
_entity_poly.pdbx_strand_id
1 'polypeptide(L)'
;MKQLFLFIFLNLSGGFYANLHAADLIHLDQSVFRDLNNTEFESYNEGYGELTSREYELFTSEDENFSIGIWEAKRGEEVIDTPFPYNEFMYVLFGQMVVKNSDGQTIINPGEGFVAPKNWMGSFTITEDLAIIYAIDGLKQTKNDGPIDLVKINDARVSAYDLGDFEPYHPEYSNLLAKGITLFSNQDESFQVGIWESTSGSIPADAEYFHGYHEFMYPLSGSVKLSHINGQVSVTSPGEGVFIPSNWEGEFAVPEGVLKIWITYTETGITNKLIK
;
A
#
# COMPACT_ATOMS: atom_id res chain seq x y z
N MET A 1 -27.01 -21.23 5.57
CA MET A 1 -25.76 -20.92 4.87
C MET A 1 -25.96 -19.56 4.21
N LYS A 2 -25.60 -18.49 4.91
CA LYS A 2 -25.54 -17.15 4.33
C LYS A 2 -24.09 -16.94 3.90
N GLN A 3 -23.86 -16.87 2.61
CA GLN A 3 -22.56 -16.45 2.07
C GLN A 3 -22.35 -15.00 2.50
N LEU A 4 -21.36 -14.82 3.35
CA LEU A 4 -20.87 -13.50 3.73
C LEU A 4 -20.05 -12.98 2.56
N PHE A 5 -20.63 -12.15 1.73
CA PHE A 5 -19.87 -11.29 0.84
C PHE A 5 -19.54 -10.05 1.66
N LEU A 6 -18.27 -9.89 2.00
CA LEU A 6 -17.73 -8.60 2.38
C LEU A 6 -17.86 -7.73 1.12
N PHE A 7 -18.96 -7.01 1.00
CA PHE A 7 -19.09 -5.97 0.02
C PHE A 7 -18.32 -4.77 0.56
N ILE A 8 -17.11 -4.56 0.07
CA ILE A 8 -16.66 -3.18 -0.09
C ILE A 8 -17.75 -2.56 -0.94
N PHE A 9 -18.64 -1.77 -0.32
CA PHE A 9 -19.56 -0.94 -1.07
C PHE A 9 -18.70 0.05 -1.83
N LEU A 10 -18.36 -0.30 -3.08
CA LEU A 10 -18.11 0.67 -4.10
C LEU A 10 -19.38 1.51 -4.16
N ASN A 11 -19.46 2.53 -3.32
CA ASN A 11 -20.43 3.58 -3.49
C ASN A 11 -20.10 4.25 -4.82
N LEU A 12 -20.74 3.78 -5.89
CA LEU A 12 -20.85 4.46 -7.17
C LEU A 12 -21.69 5.75 -7.00
N SER A 13 -21.40 6.51 -5.94
CA SER A 13 -21.77 7.90 -5.85
C SER A 13 -20.82 8.64 -6.78
N GLY A 14 -21.27 8.89 -8.02
CA GLY A 14 -20.73 9.74 -9.07
C GLY A 14 -19.46 10.53 -8.78
N GLY A 15 -18.38 9.86 -8.37
CA GLY A 15 -17.05 10.43 -8.33
C GLY A 15 -16.69 10.74 -9.80
N PHE A 16 -16.28 11.94 -10.06
CA PHE A 16 -15.61 12.30 -11.29
C PHE A 16 -14.44 11.33 -11.46
N TYR A 17 -14.63 10.28 -12.24
CA TYR A 17 -13.53 9.60 -12.87
C TYR A 17 -12.90 10.65 -13.78
N ALA A 18 -11.91 11.38 -13.28
CA ALA A 18 -10.95 11.97 -14.19
C ALA A 18 -10.51 10.81 -15.06
N ASN A 19 -10.66 10.91 -16.36
CA ASN A 19 -9.96 10.04 -17.29
C ASN A 19 -8.48 10.34 -17.11
N LEU A 20 -7.90 9.76 -16.03
CA LEU A 20 -6.48 9.76 -15.81
C LEU A 20 -5.92 8.97 -16.98
N HIS A 21 -5.21 9.64 -17.85
CA HIS A 21 -4.36 8.94 -18.79
C HIS A 21 -3.49 8.02 -17.93
N ALA A 22 -3.39 6.75 -18.33
CA ALA A 22 -2.76 5.67 -17.54
C ALA A 22 -1.30 5.93 -17.12
N ALA A 23 -0.77 7.10 -17.39
CA ALA A 23 0.58 7.54 -17.08
C ALA A 23 0.68 8.65 -16.01
N ASP A 24 -0.41 9.13 -15.45
CA ASP A 24 -0.34 10.20 -14.44
C ASP A 24 -0.05 9.64 -13.04
N LEU A 25 0.81 10.34 -12.29
CA LEU A 25 1.06 10.02 -10.89
C LEU A 25 -0.16 10.34 -10.03
N ILE A 26 -0.46 9.47 -9.07
CA ILE A 26 -1.54 9.71 -8.11
C ILE A 26 -0.91 9.98 -6.75
N HIS A 27 -1.26 11.12 -6.15
CA HIS A 27 -0.66 11.58 -4.90
C HIS A 27 -1.58 11.31 -3.71
N LEU A 28 -0.97 10.80 -2.65
CA LEU A 28 -1.53 10.81 -1.30
C LEU A 28 -0.96 12.02 -0.58
N ASP A 29 -1.69 13.12 -0.56
CA ASP A 29 -1.29 14.37 0.07
C ASP A 29 -2.45 14.99 0.90
N GLN A 30 -2.26 16.21 1.38
CA GLN A 30 -3.28 16.91 2.16
C GLN A 30 -4.62 17.10 1.43
N SER A 31 -4.65 17.07 0.08
CA SER A 31 -5.90 17.19 -0.67
C SER A 31 -6.78 15.96 -0.47
N VAL A 32 -6.19 14.78 -0.45
CA VAL A 32 -6.89 13.51 -0.18
C VAL A 32 -7.54 13.53 1.20
N PHE A 33 -6.80 13.96 2.23
CA PHE A 33 -7.36 14.06 3.58
C PHE A 33 -8.46 15.12 3.69
N ARG A 34 -8.34 16.23 2.95
CA ARG A 34 -9.41 17.23 2.89
C ARG A 34 -10.67 16.67 2.22
N ASP A 35 -10.51 15.92 1.14
CA ASP A 35 -11.64 15.33 0.41
C ASP A 35 -12.28 14.21 1.25
N LEU A 36 -11.51 13.39 1.91
CA LEU A 36 -11.98 12.42 2.88
C LEU A 36 -12.77 13.07 4.03
N ASN A 37 -12.33 14.25 4.52
CA ASN A 37 -13.03 15.00 5.57
C ASN A 37 -14.40 15.52 5.14
N ASN A 38 -14.68 15.58 3.84
CA ASN A 38 -16.02 15.93 3.31
C ASN A 38 -16.93 14.71 3.15
N THR A 39 -16.43 13.50 3.38
CA THR A 39 -17.19 12.24 3.35
C THR A 39 -17.77 11.94 4.74
N GLU A 40 -19.02 11.54 4.80
CA GLU A 40 -19.65 11.13 6.06
C GLU A 40 -19.19 9.75 6.49
N PHE A 41 -19.16 9.50 7.81
CA PHE A 41 -18.93 8.17 8.33
C PHE A 41 -20.21 7.33 8.18
N GLU A 42 -20.07 6.17 7.58
CA GLU A 42 -21.15 5.21 7.38
C GLU A 42 -20.94 3.96 8.24
N SER A 43 -21.98 3.19 8.49
CA SER A 43 -21.86 1.90 9.15
C SER A 43 -21.05 0.96 8.28
N TYR A 44 -19.93 0.48 8.79
CA TYR A 44 -19.00 -0.36 8.04
C TYR A 44 -19.61 -1.72 7.67
N ASN A 45 -20.44 -2.28 8.54
CA ASN A 45 -21.06 -3.58 8.27
C ASN A 45 -22.37 -3.76 9.05
N GLU A 46 -23.46 -4.10 8.39
CA GLU A 46 -24.68 -4.53 9.04
C GLU A 46 -24.44 -5.91 9.70
N GLY A 47 -24.15 -5.92 11.01
CA GLY A 47 -24.00 -7.12 11.82
C GLY A 47 -22.67 -7.30 12.56
N TYR A 48 -21.70 -6.41 12.37
CA TYR A 48 -20.38 -6.46 13.02
C TYR A 48 -20.12 -5.28 13.97
N GLY A 49 -21.06 -5.01 14.87
CA GLY A 49 -20.88 -3.96 15.87
C GLY A 49 -21.21 -2.55 15.37
N GLU A 50 -20.81 -1.55 16.17
CA GLU A 50 -21.08 -0.13 15.91
C GLU A 50 -19.94 0.55 15.13
N LEU A 51 -19.11 -0.22 14.39
CA LEU A 51 -17.99 0.34 13.63
C LEU A 51 -18.53 1.22 12.50
N THR A 52 -18.07 2.47 12.48
CA THR A 52 -18.34 3.40 11.38
C THR A 52 -17.03 3.82 10.73
N SER A 53 -17.05 3.94 9.42
CA SER A 53 -15.87 4.26 8.63
C SER A 53 -16.19 5.16 7.46
N ARG A 54 -15.14 5.70 6.87
CA ARG A 54 -15.16 6.37 5.57
C ARG A 54 -13.88 6.04 4.82
N GLU A 55 -13.91 6.17 3.52
CA GLU A 55 -12.84 5.73 2.63
C GLU A 55 -12.59 6.73 1.51
N TYR A 56 -11.33 6.79 1.07
CA TYR A 56 -10.92 7.44 -0.15
C TYR A 56 -10.06 6.47 -0.95
N GLU A 57 -10.62 5.93 -2.04
CA GLU A 57 -9.88 5.08 -2.97
C GLU A 57 -8.96 5.95 -3.83
N LEU A 58 -7.66 5.63 -3.82
CA LEU A 58 -6.65 6.29 -4.63
C LEU A 58 -6.56 5.67 -6.00
N PHE A 59 -6.60 4.34 -6.07
CA PHE A 59 -6.44 3.60 -7.30
C PHE A 59 -7.06 2.20 -7.20
N THR A 60 -7.66 1.76 -8.29
CA THR A 60 -8.06 0.37 -8.52
C THR A 60 -7.52 -0.08 -9.87
N SER A 61 -6.92 -1.28 -9.91
CA SER A 61 -6.37 -1.86 -11.14
C SER A 61 -7.45 -2.16 -12.19
N GLU A 62 -7.08 -2.22 -13.47
CA GLU A 62 -8.02 -2.50 -14.55
C GLU A 62 -8.66 -3.88 -14.45
N ASP A 63 -7.94 -4.86 -13.89
CA ASP A 63 -8.46 -6.20 -13.59
C ASP A 63 -9.33 -6.24 -12.33
N GLU A 64 -9.46 -5.09 -11.62
CA GLU A 64 -10.20 -4.91 -10.37
C GLU A 64 -9.78 -5.92 -9.26
N ASN A 65 -8.53 -6.36 -9.31
CA ASN A 65 -8.00 -7.31 -8.33
C ASN A 65 -7.15 -6.65 -7.23
N PHE A 66 -6.73 -5.40 -7.48
CA PHE A 66 -5.95 -4.59 -6.55
C PHE A 66 -6.62 -3.24 -6.32
N SER A 67 -6.65 -2.79 -5.08
CA SER A 67 -7.06 -1.44 -4.69
C SER A 67 -6.16 -0.89 -3.60
N ILE A 68 -5.95 0.41 -3.59
CA ILE A 68 -5.19 1.13 -2.58
C ILE A 68 -5.87 2.46 -2.25
N GLY A 69 -5.85 2.84 -0.97
CA GLY A 69 -6.47 4.08 -0.51
C GLY A 69 -6.21 4.40 0.95
N ILE A 70 -7.04 5.29 1.47
CA ILE A 70 -7.10 5.68 2.87
C ILE A 70 -8.44 5.24 3.45
N TRP A 71 -8.39 4.61 4.59
CA TRP A 71 -9.57 4.25 5.36
C TRP A 71 -9.48 4.87 6.75
N GLU A 72 -10.57 5.53 7.16
CA GLU A 72 -10.73 6.05 8.51
C GLU A 72 -11.88 5.35 9.22
N ALA A 73 -11.68 5.04 10.48
CA ALA A 73 -12.70 4.41 11.31
C ALA A 73 -12.78 5.00 12.71
N LYS A 74 -13.97 4.96 13.26
CA LYS A 74 -14.25 5.25 14.66
C LYS A 74 -13.93 4.03 15.51
N ARG A 75 -13.86 4.22 16.83
CA ARG A 75 -13.69 3.13 17.79
C ARG A 75 -14.71 2.04 17.58
N GLY A 76 -14.26 0.81 17.60
CA GLY A 76 -15.10 -0.36 17.38
C GLY A 76 -14.28 -1.63 17.24
N GLU A 77 -14.96 -2.71 16.92
CA GLU A 77 -14.32 -4.01 16.69
C GLU A 77 -14.92 -4.65 15.43
N GLU A 78 -14.06 -5.21 14.61
CA GLU A 78 -14.43 -6.08 13.51
C GLU A 78 -13.94 -7.49 13.84
N VAL A 79 -14.84 -8.47 13.81
CA VAL A 79 -14.52 -9.88 14.05
C VAL A 79 -14.49 -10.63 12.74
N ILE A 80 -13.33 -11.21 12.42
CA ILE A 80 -13.09 -12.02 11.23
C ILE A 80 -13.22 -13.50 11.64
N ASP A 81 -14.41 -14.01 11.68
CA ASP A 81 -14.75 -15.39 12.07
C ASP A 81 -14.81 -16.38 10.88
N THR A 82 -14.63 -15.85 9.66
CA THR A 82 -14.48 -16.61 8.42
C THR A 82 -13.13 -16.28 7.77
N PRO A 83 -12.58 -17.19 6.94
CA PRO A 83 -11.30 -16.92 6.28
C PRO A 83 -11.30 -15.58 5.52
N PHE A 84 -10.31 -14.72 5.83
CA PHE A 84 -10.14 -13.40 5.20
C PHE A 84 -10.00 -13.57 3.68
N PRO A 85 -10.76 -12.84 2.87
CA PRO A 85 -10.92 -13.19 1.46
C PRO A 85 -9.74 -12.80 0.56
N TYR A 86 -8.86 -11.91 1.02
CA TYR A 86 -7.77 -11.31 0.25
C TYR A 86 -6.53 -11.08 1.12
N ASN A 87 -5.44 -10.63 0.51
CA ASN A 87 -4.28 -10.07 1.24
C ASN A 87 -4.53 -8.58 1.44
N GLU A 88 -4.32 -8.07 2.65
CA GLU A 88 -4.47 -6.65 2.93
C GLU A 88 -3.30 -6.11 3.73
N PHE A 89 -2.60 -5.16 3.13
CA PHE A 89 -1.64 -4.31 3.82
C PHE A 89 -2.37 -3.17 4.50
N MET A 90 -2.02 -2.89 5.76
CA MET A 90 -2.51 -1.78 6.55
C MET A 90 -1.35 -1.06 7.23
N TYR A 91 -1.29 0.26 7.11
CA TYR A 91 -0.27 1.08 7.77
C TYR A 91 -0.95 2.23 8.52
N VAL A 92 -0.71 2.32 9.82
CA VAL A 92 -1.38 3.28 10.70
C VAL A 92 -0.74 4.65 10.57
N LEU A 93 -1.53 5.63 10.14
CA LEU A 93 -1.15 7.05 10.06
C LEU A 93 -1.38 7.77 11.39
N PHE A 94 -2.53 7.55 11.99
CA PHE A 94 -2.87 8.03 13.35
C PHE A 94 -3.87 7.08 14.01
N GLY A 95 -4.03 7.23 15.34
CA GLY A 95 -4.88 6.35 16.14
C GLY A 95 -4.17 5.06 16.53
N GLN A 96 -4.92 4.06 16.95
CA GLN A 96 -4.37 2.78 17.40
C GLN A 96 -5.37 1.65 17.15
N MET A 97 -4.85 0.50 16.72
CA MET A 97 -5.63 -0.72 16.64
C MET A 97 -4.93 -1.87 17.37
N VAL A 98 -5.74 -2.83 17.86
CA VAL A 98 -5.29 -4.10 18.40
C VAL A 98 -5.72 -5.19 17.44
N VAL A 99 -4.76 -5.93 16.91
CA VAL A 99 -5.00 -7.11 16.07
C VAL A 99 -4.86 -8.35 16.96
N LYS A 100 -5.86 -9.22 16.95
CA LYS A 100 -5.91 -10.42 17.76
C LYS A 100 -6.21 -11.65 16.90
N ASN A 101 -5.48 -12.72 17.12
CA ASN A 101 -5.70 -14.04 16.53
C ASN A 101 -5.55 -15.15 17.59
N SER A 102 -5.48 -16.42 17.17
CA SER A 102 -5.26 -17.58 18.06
C SER A 102 -3.95 -17.50 18.85
N ASP A 103 -2.92 -16.83 18.32
CA ASP A 103 -1.57 -16.81 18.88
C ASP A 103 -1.37 -15.67 19.87
N GLY A 104 -2.32 -14.73 19.94
CA GLY A 104 -2.27 -13.61 20.87
C GLY A 104 -2.82 -12.32 20.32
N GLN A 105 -2.34 -11.23 20.89
CA GLN A 105 -2.71 -9.89 20.44
C GLN A 105 -1.47 -9.04 20.16
N THR A 106 -1.59 -8.16 19.17
CA THR A 106 -0.57 -7.19 18.79
C THR A 106 -1.18 -5.80 18.73
N ILE A 107 -0.53 -4.83 19.38
CA ILE A 107 -0.90 -3.42 19.27
C ILE A 107 -0.17 -2.83 18.05
N ILE A 108 -0.89 -2.10 17.23
CA ILE A 108 -0.36 -1.40 16.05
C ILE A 108 -0.55 0.10 16.29
N ASN A 109 0.57 0.82 16.33
CA ASN A 109 0.63 2.26 16.60
C ASN A 109 0.88 3.06 15.31
N PRO A 110 0.76 4.39 15.33
CA PRO A 110 1.16 5.23 14.21
C PRO A 110 2.62 4.96 13.79
N GLY A 111 2.84 4.77 12.49
CA GLY A 111 4.13 4.39 11.95
C GLY A 111 4.39 2.89 11.88
N GLU A 112 3.47 2.08 12.39
CA GLU A 112 3.51 0.63 12.27
C GLU A 112 2.43 0.13 11.32
N GLY A 113 2.62 -1.05 10.77
CA GLY A 113 1.65 -1.69 9.88
C GLY A 113 1.72 -3.21 9.97
N PHE A 114 0.93 -3.85 9.14
CA PHE A 114 0.93 -5.30 8.98
C PHE A 114 0.30 -5.69 7.63
N VAL A 115 0.53 -6.93 7.25
CA VAL A 115 -0.27 -7.58 6.21
C VAL A 115 -1.13 -8.66 6.88
N ALA A 116 -2.44 -8.54 6.73
CA ALA A 116 -3.39 -9.61 7.01
C ALA A 116 -3.47 -10.49 5.74
N PRO A 117 -2.91 -11.70 5.75
CA PRO A 117 -2.92 -12.54 4.58
C PRO A 117 -4.31 -13.17 4.38
N LYS A 118 -4.59 -13.54 3.15
CA LYS A 118 -5.77 -14.34 2.83
C LYS A 118 -5.88 -15.58 3.73
N ASN A 119 -7.09 -15.90 4.18
CA ASN A 119 -7.44 -16.94 5.15
C ASN A 119 -7.05 -16.67 6.60
N TRP A 120 -6.48 -15.52 6.90
CA TRP A 120 -6.32 -15.10 8.28
C TRP A 120 -7.68 -15.02 8.99
N MET A 121 -7.71 -15.29 10.30
CA MET A 121 -8.89 -15.14 11.15
C MET A 121 -8.47 -14.48 12.47
N GLY A 122 -9.36 -13.62 12.99
CA GLY A 122 -9.06 -12.89 14.22
C GLY A 122 -10.03 -11.74 14.47
N SER A 123 -9.53 -10.66 15.06
CA SER A 123 -10.27 -9.41 15.15
C SER A 123 -9.37 -8.19 15.05
N PHE A 124 -9.95 -7.09 14.56
CA PHE A 124 -9.38 -5.77 14.58
C PHE A 124 -10.17 -4.92 15.58
N THR A 125 -9.56 -4.53 16.69
CA THR A 125 -10.17 -3.63 17.67
C THR A 125 -9.55 -2.24 17.53
N ILE A 126 -10.35 -1.26 17.11
CA ILE A 126 -9.95 0.13 16.99
C ILE A 126 -10.16 0.80 18.34
N THR A 127 -9.07 1.09 19.02
CA THR A 127 -9.09 1.63 20.39
C THR A 127 -9.15 3.15 20.42
N GLU A 128 -8.70 3.79 19.35
CA GLU A 128 -8.78 5.23 19.11
C GLU A 128 -9.18 5.45 17.66
N ASP A 129 -9.86 6.57 17.37
CA ASP A 129 -10.19 6.93 15.98
C ASP A 129 -8.93 6.79 15.11
N LEU A 130 -9.05 6.10 14.00
CA LEU A 130 -7.94 5.55 13.22
C LEU A 130 -7.97 6.05 11.79
N ALA A 131 -6.79 6.31 11.23
CA ALA A 131 -6.60 6.34 9.79
C ALA A 131 -5.46 5.42 9.37
N ILE A 132 -5.67 4.69 8.30
CA ILE A 132 -4.68 3.80 7.68
C ILE A 132 -4.54 4.06 6.19
N ILE A 133 -3.35 3.79 5.67
CA ILE A 133 -3.19 3.43 4.27
C ILE A 133 -3.52 1.94 4.17
N TYR A 134 -4.39 1.58 3.25
CA TYR A 134 -4.63 0.17 2.92
C TYR A 134 -4.21 -0.13 1.48
N ALA A 135 -3.84 -1.39 1.24
CA ALA A 135 -3.71 -1.95 -0.11
C ALA A 135 -4.19 -3.40 -0.10
N ILE A 136 -5.13 -3.71 -0.98
CA ILE A 136 -5.78 -5.01 -1.06
C ILE A 136 -5.39 -5.69 -2.36
N ASP A 137 -5.04 -6.98 -2.28
CA ASP A 137 -4.79 -7.87 -3.40
C ASP A 137 -5.67 -9.11 -3.31
N GLY A 138 -6.29 -9.49 -4.41
CA GLY A 138 -7.11 -10.69 -4.48
C GLY A 138 -8.61 -10.44 -4.41
N LEU A 139 -9.07 -9.22 -4.71
CA LEU A 139 -10.50 -8.86 -4.69
C LEU A 139 -11.38 -9.76 -5.56
N LYS A 140 -10.88 -10.20 -6.72
CA LYS A 140 -11.61 -11.06 -7.66
C LYS A 140 -11.04 -12.47 -7.79
N GLN A 141 -9.77 -12.69 -7.47
CA GLN A 141 -9.12 -14.00 -7.65
C GLN A 141 -8.91 -14.72 -6.32
N THR A 142 -9.31 -15.97 -6.29
CA THR A 142 -9.24 -16.81 -5.08
C THR A 142 -8.03 -17.73 -5.04
N LYS A 143 -6.94 -17.43 -5.73
CA LYS A 143 -5.71 -18.22 -5.59
C LYS A 143 -5.17 -18.00 -4.18
N ASN A 144 -5.01 -19.09 -3.48
CA ASN A 144 -4.64 -19.12 -2.10
C ASN A 144 -3.43 -20.02 -1.97
N ASP A 145 -2.38 -19.53 -1.30
CA ASP A 145 -1.33 -20.40 -0.72
C ASP A 145 -0.17 -19.59 -0.08
N GLY A 146 -0.45 -18.38 0.40
CA GLY A 146 0.50 -17.58 1.17
C GLY A 146 0.56 -17.98 2.65
N PRO A 147 1.45 -17.38 3.43
CA PRO A 147 1.49 -17.54 4.89
C PRO A 147 0.14 -17.12 5.48
N ILE A 148 -0.32 -17.90 6.47
CA ILE A 148 -1.58 -17.62 7.19
C ILE A 148 -1.32 -16.66 8.36
N ASP A 149 -0.05 -16.49 8.76
CA ASP A 149 0.35 -15.66 9.89
C ASP A 149 0.42 -14.18 9.51
N LEU A 150 0.00 -13.35 10.44
CA LEU A 150 0.08 -11.90 10.29
C LEU A 150 1.54 -11.45 10.13
N VAL A 151 1.83 -10.69 9.09
CA VAL A 151 3.16 -10.12 8.87
C VAL A 151 3.21 -8.71 9.43
N LYS A 152 3.77 -8.55 10.64
CA LYS A 152 3.91 -7.23 11.26
C LYS A 152 5.00 -6.41 10.56
N ILE A 153 4.69 -5.16 10.26
CA ILE A 153 5.64 -4.15 9.79
C ILE A 153 5.86 -3.19 10.95
N ASN A 154 7.01 -3.31 11.60
CA ASN A 154 7.38 -2.42 12.70
C ASN A 154 7.67 -1.02 12.16
N ASP A 155 7.74 -0.03 13.07
CA ASP A 155 8.24 1.29 12.70
C ASP A 155 9.59 1.14 11.98
N ALA A 156 9.56 1.31 10.68
CA ALA A 156 10.71 1.08 9.80
C ALA A 156 11.84 2.09 10.04
N ARG A 157 11.59 3.16 10.80
CA ARG A 157 12.62 4.09 11.27
C ARG A 157 13.51 3.47 12.34
N VAL A 158 13.07 2.37 12.91
CA VAL A 158 13.88 1.61 13.86
C VAL A 158 14.68 0.59 13.08
N SER A 159 15.95 0.46 13.39
CA SER A 159 16.91 -0.52 12.87
C SER A 159 16.52 -1.99 13.10
N ALA A 160 15.22 -2.30 13.10
CA ALA A 160 14.66 -3.61 13.37
C ALA A 160 14.85 -4.59 12.20
N TYR A 161 15.10 -4.07 11.00
CA TYR A 161 15.29 -4.89 9.81
C TYR A 161 16.74 -4.88 9.37
N ASP A 162 17.29 -6.04 9.11
CA ASP A 162 18.54 -6.17 8.38
C ASP A 162 18.25 -5.99 6.88
N LEU A 163 18.46 -4.76 6.42
CA LEU A 163 18.27 -4.42 5.01
C LEU A 163 19.44 -4.85 4.12
N GLY A 164 20.49 -5.46 4.69
CA GLY A 164 21.72 -5.80 3.98
C GLY A 164 22.64 -4.60 3.72
N ASP A 165 23.59 -4.78 2.82
CA ASP A 165 24.54 -3.76 2.41
C ASP A 165 24.01 -2.92 1.26
N PHE A 166 24.51 -1.69 1.13
CA PHE A 166 24.21 -0.86 -0.04
C PHE A 166 24.91 -1.41 -1.28
N GLU A 167 24.14 -1.70 -2.31
CA GLU A 167 24.61 -2.14 -3.62
C GLU A 167 24.09 -1.22 -4.73
N PRO A 168 24.75 -1.16 -5.89
CA PRO A 168 24.21 -0.44 -7.04
C PRO A 168 22.81 -0.95 -7.36
N TYR A 169 21.83 -0.03 -7.35
CA TYR A 169 20.42 -0.38 -7.57
C TYR A 169 20.18 -0.95 -8.96
N HIS A 170 20.95 -0.48 -9.93
CA HIS A 170 21.00 -1.05 -11.27
C HIS A 170 22.45 -1.05 -11.76
N PRO A 171 22.90 -2.10 -12.45
CA PRO A 171 24.30 -2.21 -12.91
C PRO A 171 24.75 -1.02 -13.78
N GLU A 172 23.83 -0.43 -14.55
CA GLU A 172 24.12 0.70 -15.46
C GLU A 172 24.00 2.07 -14.75
N TYR A 173 23.35 2.14 -13.57
CA TYR A 173 23.12 3.37 -12.82
C TYR A 173 23.73 3.28 -11.43
N SER A 174 25.06 3.16 -11.38
CA SER A 174 25.83 2.95 -10.14
C SER A 174 25.87 4.14 -9.17
N ASN A 175 25.30 5.28 -9.55
CA ASN A 175 25.22 6.45 -8.70
C ASN A 175 24.08 6.35 -7.64
N LEU A 176 23.13 5.44 -7.83
CA LEU A 176 22.09 5.15 -6.85
C LEU A 176 22.41 3.79 -6.19
N LEU A 177 22.83 3.87 -4.92
CA LEU A 177 23.03 2.67 -4.11
C LEU A 177 21.79 2.44 -3.26
N ALA A 178 21.37 1.19 -3.15
CA ALA A 178 20.18 0.83 -2.41
C ALA A 178 20.34 -0.49 -1.64
N LYS A 179 19.48 -0.67 -0.66
CA LYS A 179 19.28 -1.91 0.08
C LYS A 179 17.81 -2.03 0.45
N GLY A 180 17.34 -3.25 0.71
CA GLY A 180 15.94 -3.42 1.04
C GLY A 180 15.55 -4.85 1.36
N ILE A 181 14.33 -5.02 1.80
CA ILE A 181 13.75 -6.31 2.13
C ILE A 181 12.29 -6.38 1.69
N THR A 182 11.89 -7.48 1.09
CA THR A 182 10.49 -7.84 0.89
C THR A 182 9.98 -8.46 2.17
N LEU A 183 8.96 -7.84 2.79
CA LEU A 183 8.35 -8.30 4.02
C LEU A 183 7.19 -9.25 3.76
N PHE A 184 6.47 -9.03 2.68
CA PHE A 184 5.38 -9.88 2.23
C PHE A 184 5.42 -10.03 0.71
N SER A 185 5.13 -11.22 0.23
CA SER A 185 4.87 -11.53 -1.17
C SER A 185 3.77 -12.57 -1.25
N ASN A 186 2.78 -12.37 -2.11
CA ASN A 186 1.85 -13.44 -2.44
C ASN A 186 2.54 -14.52 -3.30
N GLN A 187 1.86 -15.64 -3.54
CA GLN A 187 2.50 -16.81 -4.14
C GLN A 187 3.05 -16.60 -5.55
N ASP A 188 2.37 -15.81 -6.36
CA ASP A 188 2.77 -15.53 -7.75
C ASP A 188 3.59 -14.24 -7.89
N GLU A 189 4.00 -13.65 -6.75
CA GLU A 189 4.80 -12.42 -6.66
C GLU A 189 4.11 -11.20 -7.31
N SER A 190 2.81 -11.27 -7.60
CA SER A 190 2.06 -10.16 -8.18
C SER A 190 1.81 -9.03 -7.20
N PHE A 191 1.75 -9.33 -5.89
CA PHE A 191 1.61 -8.35 -4.82
C PHE A 191 2.74 -8.51 -3.82
N GLN A 192 3.50 -7.43 -3.62
CA GLN A 192 4.61 -7.41 -2.68
C GLN A 192 4.62 -6.13 -1.85
N VAL A 193 5.08 -6.25 -0.61
CA VAL A 193 5.26 -5.15 0.33
C VAL A 193 6.65 -5.23 0.93
N GLY A 194 7.34 -4.10 1.04
CA GLY A 194 8.67 -4.09 1.60
C GLY A 194 9.16 -2.72 2.07
N ILE A 195 10.41 -2.72 2.49
CA ILE A 195 11.15 -1.53 2.91
C ILE A 195 12.37 -1.39 2.01
N TRP A 196 12.66 -0.16 1.63
CA TRP A 196 13.79 0.17 0.79
C TRP A 196 14.46 1.45 1.26
N GLU A 197 15.77 1.42 1.29
CA GLU A 197 16.61 2.56 1.64
C GLU A 197 17.63 2.80 0.53
N SER A 198 17.84 4.07 0.17
CA SER A 198 18.87 4.41 -0.80
C SER A 198 19.67 5.66 -0.43
N THR A 199 20.84 5.75 -1.04
CA THR A 199 21.61 6.98 -1.10
C THR A 199 20.98 7.97 -2.07
N SER A 200 21.51 9.20 -2.15
CA SER A 200 21.19 10.12 -3.26
C SER A 200 21.63 9.53 -4.60
N GLY A 201 20.83 9.78 -5.64
CA GLY A 201 21.09 9.34 -7.00
C GLY A 201 19.85 9.42 -7.88
N SER A 202 19.94 8.95 -9.12
CA SER A 202 18.80 8.93 -10.03
C SER A 202 18.86 7.78 -11.02
N ILE A 203 17.70 7.42 -11.54
CA ILE A 203 17.47 6.52 -12.66
C ILE A 203 16.86 7.37 -13.77
N PRO A 204 17.51 7.50 -14.93
CA PRO A 204 17.01 8.36 -16.01
C PRO A 204 15.74 7.79 -16.66
N ALA A 205 15.01 8.67 -17.36
CA ALA A 205 13.72 8.36 -17.97
C ALA A 205 13.78 7.30 -19.10
N ASP A 206 14.94 7.10 -19.70
CA ASP A 206 15.17 6.07 -20.74
C ASP A 206 15.51 4.68 -20.16
N ALA A 207 15.61 4.57 -18.84
CA ALA A 207 15.74 3.30 -18.18
C ALA A 207 14.38 2.58 -18.19
N GLU A 208 14.36 1.35 -18.68
CA GLU A 208 13.16 0.49 -18.68
C GLU A 208 12.77 0.03 -17.25
N TYR A 209 12.71 0.99 -16.31
CA TYR A 209 12.66 0.66 -14.88
C TYR A 209 11.25 0.42 -14.34
N PHE A 210 10.27 1.20 -14.81
CA PHE A 210 8.89 1.15 -14.31
C PHE A 210 7.93 0.38 -15.23
N HIS A 211 8.45 -0.48 -16.09
CA HIS A 211 7.61 -1.22 -17.01
C HIS A 211 7.14 -2.56 -16.41
N GLY A 212 5.84 -2.69 -16.25
CA GLY A 212 5.20 -3.97 -15.97
C GLY A 212 4.60 -4.15 -14.57
N TYR A 213 4.72 -3.18 -13.68
CA TYR A 213 4.05 -3.20 -12.37
C TYR A 213 3.68 -1.78 -11.91
N HIS A 214 2.67 -1.70 -11.06
CA HIS A 214 2.33 -0.49 -10.33
C HIS A 214 3.17 -0.43 -9.05
N GLU A 215 3.57 0.75 -8.62
CA GLU A 215 4.28 0.93 -7.35
C GLU A 215 3.67 2.08 -6.55
N PHE A 216 3.35 1.82 -5.29
CA PHE A 216 3.09 2.86 -4.30
C PHE A 216 4.32 3.05 -3.43
N MET A 217 4.72 4.29 -3.24
CA MET A 217 5.85 4.68 -2.39
C MET A 217 5.37 5.61 -1.28
N TYR A 218 5.78 5.31 -0.05
CA TYR A 218 5.53 6.13 1.12
C TYR A 218 6.84 6.42 1.85
N PRO A 219 7.46 7.60 1.64
CA PRO A 219 8.68 7.98 2.30
C PRO A 219 8.52 8.09 3.82
N LEU A 220 9.41 7.46 4.57
CA LEU A 220 9.53 7.56 6.03
C LEU A 220 10.57 8.62 6.43
N SER A 221 11.61 8.79 5.59
CA SER A 221 12.61 9.86 5.68
C SER A 221 13.16 10.16 4.30
N GLY A 222 13.70 11.38 4.11
CA GLY A 222 14.16 11.83 2.81
C GLY A 222 13.01 12.13 1.84
N SER A 223 13.29 12.14 0.54
CA SER A 223 12.27 12.41 -0.47
C SER A 223 12.54 11.68 -1.79
N VAL A 224 11.49 11.46 -2.56
CA VAL A 224 11.53 10.97 -3.93
C VAL A 224 11.10 12.08 -4.87
N LYS A 225 11.84 12.28 -5.94
CA LYS A 225 11.49 13.21 -7.02
C LYS A 225 11.23 12.40 -8.30
N LEU A 226 10.07 12.61 -8.88
CA LEU A 226 9.64 12.00 -10.13
C LEU A 226 9.49 13.09 -11.18
N SER A 227 10.21 12.95 -12.30
CA SER A 227 10.16 13.92 -13.41
C SER A 227 9.62 13.18 -14.64
N HIS A 228 8.35 13.38 -14.94
CA HIS A 228 7.68 12.75 -16.09
C HIS A 228 8.28 13.27 -17.40
N ILE A 229 8.28 12.44 -18.45
CA ILE A 229 8.78 12.83 -19.79
C ILE A 229 8.06 14.04 -20.40
N ASN A 230 6.83 14.31 -19.97
CA ASN A 230 6.06 15.49 -20.39
C ASN A 230 6.50 16.81 -19.68
N GLY A 231 7.46 16.73 -18.76
CA GLY A 231 8.00 17.86 -18.00
C GLY A 231 7.32 18.13 -16.66
N GLN A 232 6.31 17.36 -16.26
CA GLN A 232 5.75 17.43 -14.91
C GLN A 232 6.75 16.90 -13.89
N VAL A 233 6.86 17.58 -12.75
CA VAL A 233 7.74 17.18 -11.65
C VAL A 233 6.94 17.07 -10.38
N SER A 234 7.13 15.96 -9.69
CA SER A 234 6.57 15.68 -8.38
C SER A 234 7.68 15.41 -7.37
N VAL A 235 7.49 15.88 -6.15
CA VAL A 235 8.33 15.54 -5.00
C VAL A 235 7.42 15.00 -3.90
N THR A 236 7.75 13.82 -3.39
CA THR A 236 7.01 13.15 -2.32
C THR A 236 7.91 13.02 -1.10
N SER A 237 7.44 13.51 0.04
CA SER A 237 8.16 13.61 1.31
C SER A 237 7.46 12.81 2.42
N PRO A 238 8.06 12.66 3.62
CA PRO A 238 7.40 11.98 4.73
C PRO A 238 6.03 12.56 5.07
N GLY A 239 5.04 11.68 5.22
CA GLY A 239 3.62 12.04 5.42
C GLY A 239 2.82 12.13 4.11
N GLU A 240 3.47 11.96 2.99
CA GLU A 240 2.88 11.92 1.65
C GLU A 240 3.18 10.58 0.99
N GLY A 241 2.37 10.18 0.02
CA GLY A 241 2.60 9.01 -0.80
C GLY A 241 2.46 9.33 -2.29
N VAL A 242 3.01 8.48 -3.13
CA VAL A 242 2.83 8.55 -4.58
C VAL A 242 2.61 7.15 -5.13
N PHE A 243 1.59 7.03 -5.98
CA PHE A 243 1.33 5.84 -6.76
C PHE A 243 1.80 6.08 -8.19
N ILE A 244 2.61 5.16 -8.69
CA ILE A 244 3.21 5.17 -10.02
C ILE A 244 2.56 4.06 -10.83
N PRO A 245 1.76 4.37 -11.85
CA PRO A 245 1.17 3.37 -12.74
C PRO A 245 2.25 2.61 -13.54
N SER A 246 1.93 1.38 -13.94
CA SER A 246 2.86 0.46 -14.64
C SER A 246 3.40 0.96 -15.97
N ASN A 247 2.74 1.95 -16.58
CA ASN A 247 3.11 2.56 -17.86
C ASN A 247 3.61 4.01 -17.70
N TRP A 248 3.96 4.42 -16.49
CA TRP A 248 4.57 5.73 -16.26
C TRP A 248 6.00 5.78 -16.83
N GLU A 249 6.33 6.91 -17.45
CA GLU A 249 7.66 7.15 -18.03
C GLU A 249 8.26 8.44 -17.46
N GLY A 250 9.46 8.36 -16.90
CA GLY A 250 10.11 9.52 -16.32
C GLY A 250 11.38 9.17 -15.57
N GLU A 251 12.06 10.21 -15.07
CA GLU A 251 13.22 10.08 -14.20
C GLU A 251 12.76 9.84 -12.76
N PHE A 252 13.34 8.84 -12.11
CA PHE A 252 13.27 8.64 -10.67
C PHE A 252 14.54 9.16 -10.02
N ALA A 253 14.43 10.10 -9.10
CA ALA A 253 15.56 10.67 -8.39
C ALA A 253 15.33 10.68 -6.88
N VAL A 254 16.42 10.48 -6.14
CA VAL A 254 16.49 10.59 -4.69
C VAL A 254 17.50 11.70 -4.36
N PRO A 255 17.04 12.90 -4.01
CA PRO A 255 17.96 14.05 -3.83
C PRO A 255 18.95 13.90 -2.67
N GLU A 256 18.51 13.33 -1.53
CA GLU A 256 19.30 13.27 -0.30
C GLU A 256 19.44 11.86 0.30
N GLY A 257 18.86 10.88 -0.35
CA GLY A 257 18.61 9.56 0.21
C GLY A 257 17.16 9.43 0.69
N VAL A 258 16.65 8.22 0.75
CA VAL A 258 15.27 7.95 1.18
C VAL A 258 15.19 6.61 1.88
N LEU A 259 14.37 6.55 2.93
CA LEU A 259 13.83 5.32 3.48
C LEU A 259 12.33 5.31 3.20
N LYS A 260 11.82 4.28 2.52
CA LYS A 260 10.40 4.19 2.14
C LYS A 260 9.82 2.81 2.39
N ILE A 261 8.51 2.78 2.62
CA ILE A 261 7.68 1.61 2.36
C ILE A 261 7.36 1.61 0.88
N TRP A 262 7.38 0.44 0.28
CA TRP A 262 6.92 0.24 -1.08
C TRP A 262 5.91 -0.89 -1.16
N ILE A 263 4.96 -0.74 -2.08
CA ILE A 263 3.97 -1.75 -2.43
C ILE A 263 3.98 -1.87 -3.94
N THR A 264 4.11 -3.07 -4.46
CA THR A 264 4.02 -3.31 -5.90
C THR A 264 2.85 -4.23 -6.22
N TYR A 265 2.23 -3.98 -7.36
CA TYR A 265 1.21 -4.83 -7.93
C TYR A 265 1.44 -5.00 -9.42
N THR A 266 1.36 -6.25 -9.88
CA THR A 266 1.45 -6.62 -11.30
C THR A 266 0.14 -7.21 -11.73
N GLU A 267 -0.50 -6.61 -12.73
CA GLU A 267 -1.75 -7.12 -13.29
C GLU A 267 -1.56 -8.49 -13.94
N THR A 268 -2.57 -9.34 -13.80
CA THR A 268 -2.56 -10.67 -14.41
C THR A 268 -2.51 -10.59 -15.94
N GLY A 269 -1.48 -11.18 -16.53
CA GLY A 269 -1.24 -11.18 -17.98
C GLY A 269 -0.06 -10.31 -18.43
N ILE A 270 0.47 -9.47 -17.56
CA ILE A 270 1.75 -8.78 -17.77
C ILE A 270 2.86 -9.72 -17.30
N THR A 271 3.70 -10.17 -18.23
CA THR A 271 4.86 -11.01 -17.88
C THR A 271 5.90 -10.11 -17.22
N ASN A 272 6.08 -10.27 -15.90
CA ASN A 272 7.18 -9.64 -15.17
C ASN A 272 8.53 -10.03 -15.81
N LYS A 273 9.13 -9.12 -16.52
CA LYS A 273 10.58 -9.13 -16.72
C LYS A 273 11.22 -8.38 -15.53
N LEU A 274 10.96 -8.85 -14.31
CA LEU A 274 11.76 -8.39 -13.18
C LEU A 274 13.20 -8.82 -13.44
N ILE A 275 14.04 -7.83 -13.55
CA ILE A 275 15.51 -7.99 -13.64
C ILE A 275 15.93 -8.62 -12.31
N LYS A 276 16.43 -9.85 -12.40
CA LYS A 276 17.08 -10.54 -11.29
C LYS A 276 18.43 -9.92 -11.05
#